data_7d3815c9b8911e93cdfeeec17e21d602
#
_entry.id   7d3815c9b8911e93cdfeeec17e21d602
#
_cell.length_a   1.000
_cell.length_b   1.000
_cell.length_c   1.000
_cell.angle_alpha   90.00
_cell.angle_beta   90.00
_cell.angle_gamma   90.00
#
_symmetry.space_group_name_H-M   'P 1'
#
loop_
_entity.id
_entity.type
_entity.pdbx_description
1 polymer ?
#
loop_
_entity_poly.entity_id
_entity_poly.type
_entity_poly.pdbx_seq_one_letter_code
_entity_poly.pdbx_strand_id
1 'polypeptide(L)'
;MLQIKNLSKSFNIGTENETTIFENFNFTVKDSEFVAVLGSNGCGKSTLFNLISGSLENDGGSILLDGIDISNLKEEKRAFGISKIHQDPSKGVSPSLTILENISLASKKCEKFSLKRLIQKNKISDFITLLKEVDLGLENKLDTQVKFLSGGQRQALSLIMATLKKPKLLLLDEHTSALDPKTSKVIMEKTKQLINKQRITALMVSHNLRDAI
;
A
#
# COMPACT_ATOMS: atom_id res chain seq x y z
N MET A 1 4.22 -11.15 10.24
CA MET A 1 3.04 -12.04 10.04
C MET A 1 1.74 -11.30 10.34
N LEU A 2 0.75 -11.37 9.44
CA LEU A 2 -0.61 -10.88 9.68
C LEU A 2 -1.51 -12.04 10.12
N GLN A 3 -2.30 -11.86 11.17
CA GLN A 3 -3.32 -12.81 11.60
C GLN A 3 -4.64 -12.08 11.85
N ILE A 4 -5.71 -12.58 11.28
CA ILE A 4 -7.07 -12.13 11.48
C ILE A 4 -7.82 -13.29 12.18
N LYS A 5 -8.47 -12.99 13.29
CA LYS A 5 -9.16 -14.00 14.11
C LYS A 5 -10.60 -13.57 14.38
N ASN A 6 -11.55 -14.41 13.96
CA ASN A 6 -13.00 -14.24 14.17
C ASN A 6 -13.51 -12.85 13.79
N LEU A 7 -12.94 -12.27 12.71
CA LEU A 7 -13.28 -10.92 12.28
C LEU A 7 -14.74 -10.88 11.82
N SER A 8 -15.47 -9.89 12.31
CA SER A 8 -16.85 -9.64 11.91
C SER A 8 -17.03 -8.19 11.51
N LYS A 9 -17.81 -7.99 10.43
CA LYS A 9 -18.17 -6.66 9.93
C LYS A 9 -19.50 -6.68 9.23
N SER A 10 -20.42 -5.86 9.70
CA SER A 10 -21.73 -5.59 9.09
C SER A 10 -21.89 -4.11 8.82
N PHE A 11 -22.70 -3.78 7.83
CA PHE A 11 -23.11 -2.42 7.50
C PHE A 11 -24.60 -2.27 7.70
N ASN A 12 -25.07 -1.06 7.99
CA ASN A 12 -26.48 -0.71 8.19
C ASN A 12 -27.18 -1.58 9.25
N ILE A 13 -26.48 -1.90 10.32
CA ILE A 13 -26.99 -2.77 11.40
C ILE A 13 -28.32 -2.27 11.92
N GLY A 14 -29.31 -3.19 12.06
CA GLY A 14 -30.64 -2.89 12.55
C GLY A 14 -31.59 -2.23 11.54
N THR A 15 -31.22 -2.21 10.26
CA THR A 15 -32.09 -1.72 9.18
C THR A 15 -32.43 -2.83 8.18
N GLU A 16 -33.42 -2.61 7.32
CA GLU A 16 -33.78 -3.55 6.25
C GLU A 16 -32.66 -3.80 5.24
N ASN A 17 -31.66 -2.92 5.20
CA ASN A 17 -30.50 -3.00 4.31
C ASN A 17 -29.24 -3.50 5.04
N GLU A 18 -29.39 -4.19 6.17
CA GLU A 18 -28.27 -4.78 6.87
C GLU A 18 -27.53 -5.79 5.99
N THR A 19 -26.23 -5.64 5.89
CA THR A 19 -25.38 -6.50 5.08
C THR A 19 -24.14 -6.92 5.87
N THR A 20 -24.03 -8.20 6.18
CA THR A 20 -22.84 -8.80 6.79
C THR A 20 -21.84 -9.14 5.73
N ILE A 21 -20.63 -8.57 5.82
CA ILE A 21 -19.52 -8.82 4.89
C ILE A 21 -18.60 -9.89 5.43
N PHE A 22 -18.30 -9.85 6.73
CA PHE A 22 -17.50 -10.86 7.41
C PHE A 22 -18.21 -11.35 8.66
N GLU A 23 -18.21 -12.67 8.83
CA GLU A 23 -18.73 -13.37 10.02
C GLU A 23 -17.71 -14.41 10.44
N ASN A 24 -17.12 -14.23 11.62
CA ASN A 24 -16.08 -15.12 12.16
C ASN A 24 -14.94 -15.44 11.18
N PHE A 25 -14.56 -14.46 10.35
CA PHE A 25 -13.56 -14.63 9.30
C PHE A 25 -12.16 -14.77 9.90
N ASN A 26 -11.46 -15.82 9.46
CA ASN A 26 -10.10 -16.14 9.89
C ASN A 26 -9.17 -16.15 8.68
N PHE A 27 -8.02 -15.47 8.79
CA PHE A 27 -7.06 -15.37 7.70
C PHE A 27 -5.66 -15.14 8.24
N THR A 28 -4.65 -15.73 7.59
CA THR A 28 -3.24 -15.59 8.01
C THR A 28 -2.34 -15.40 6.79
N VAL A 29 -1.42 -14.44 6.90
CA VAL A 29 -0.32 -14.22 5.94
C VAL A 29 0.99 -14.35 6.70
N LYS A 30 1.86 -15.27 6.26
CA LYS A 30 3.17 -15.50 6.88
C LYS A 30 4.14 -14.35 6.55
N ASP A 31 5.23 -14.28 7.30
CA ASP A 31 6.28 -13.30 7.02
C ASP A 31 6.89 -13.51 5.65
N SER A 32 7.14 -12.39 4.95
CA SER A 32 7.70 -12.35 3.60
C SER A 32 6.86 -13.10 2.55
N GLU A 33 5.61 -13.40 2.84
CA GLU A 33 4.67 -14.01 1.91
C GLU A 33 3.99 -12.94 1.06
N PHE A 34 3.82 -13.23 -0.23
CA PHE A 34 3.02 -12.43 -1.16
C PHE A 34 1.73 -13.18 -1.47
N VAL A 35 0.61 -12.68 -0.95
CA VAL A 35 -0.71 -13.31 -1.08
C VAL A 35 -1.62 -12.45 -1.94
N ALA A 36 -2.26 -13.07 -2.93
CA ALA A 36 -3.29 -12.43 -3.73
C ALA A 36 -4.70 -12.86 -3.27
N VAL A 37 -5.53 -11.88 -2.98
CA VAL A 37 -6.96 -12.05 -2.67
C VAL A 37 -7.75 -11.81 -3.95
N LEU A 38 -8.38 -12.86 -4.43
CA LEU A 38 -9.20 -12.84 -5.64
C LEU A 38 -10.68 -12.90 -5.27
N GLY A 39 -11.53 -12.29 -6.08
CA GLY A 39 -12.97 -12.33 -5.90
C GLY A 39 -13.69 -11.32 -6.77
N SER A 40 -15.00 -11.51 -6.93
CA SER A 40 -15.88 -10.61 -7.68
C SER A 40 -15.99 -9.22 -7.03
N ASN A 41 -16.48 -8.24 -7.78
CA ASN A 41 -16.79 -6.93 -7.23
C ASN A 41 -17.87 -7.06 -6.13
N GLY A 42 -17.70 -6.30 -5.05
CA GLY A 42 -18.64 -6.33 -3.91
C GLY A 42 -18.42 -7.46 -2.89
N CYS A 43 -17.51 -8.41 -3.11
CA CYS A 43 -17.27 -9.52 -2.16
C CYS A 43 -16.49 -9.14 -0.88
N GLY A 44 -16.23 -7.85 -0.63
CA GLY A 44 -15.61 -7.39 0.61
C GLY A 44 -14.08 -7.19 0.56
N LYS A 45 -13.41 -7.30 -0.60
CA LYS A 45 -11.94 -7.13 -0.71
C LYS A 45 -11.46 -5.77 -0.19
N SER A 46 -12.07 -4.69 -0.65
CA SER A 46 -11.73 -3.33 -0.19
C SER A 46 -12.09 -3.12 1.27
N THR A 47 -13.17 -3.75 1.74
CA THR A 47 -13.56 -3.76 3.15
C THR A 47 -12.47 -4.42 4.00
N LEU A 48 -11.95 -5.57 3.58
CA LEU A 48 -10.83 -6.25 4.25
C LEU A 48 -9.61 -5.33 4.36
N PHE A 49 -9.22 -4.67 3.27
CA PHE A 49 -8.09 -3.74 3.26
C PHE A 49 -8.30 -2.54 4.20
N ASN A 50 -9.52 -1.99 4.22
CA ASN A 50 -9.86 -0.88 5.09
C ASN A 50 -9.87 -1.30 6.57
N LEU A 51 -10.32 -2.52 6.90
CA LEU A 51 -10.25 -3.08 8.24
C LEU A 51 -8.79 -3.29 8.67
N ILE A 52 -7.92 -3.81 7.80
CA ILE A 52 -6.51 -4.02 8.11
C ILE A 52 -5.77 -2.68 8.25
N SER A 53 -6.02 -1.71 7.37
CA SER A 53 -5.38 -0.38 7.43
C SER A 53 -5.88 0.49 8.57
N GLY A 54 -7.07 0.21 9.12
CA GLY A 54 -7.69 0.97 10.21
C GLY A 54 -8.50 2.18 9.75
N SER A 55 -8.74 2.31 8.43
CA SER A 55 -9.69 3.29 7.88
C SER A 55 -11.16 2.87 8.08
N LEU A 56 -11.39 1.62 8.50
CA LEU A 56 -12.67 1.09 8.92
C LEU A 56 -12.48 0.27 10.22
N GLU A 57 -13.41 0.41 11.16
CA GLU A 57 -13.42 -0.37 12.41
C GLU A 57 -14.14 -1.70 12.21
N ASN A 58 -13.66 -2.76 12.84
CA ASN A 58 -14.33 -4.05 12.90
C ASN A 58 -15.38 -4.06 14.02
N ASP A 59 -16.42 -4.88 13.85
CA ASP A 59 -17.49 -5.03 14.84
C ASP A 59 -17.16 -6.13 15.85
N GLY A 60 -16.23 -7.04 15.50
CA GLY A 60 -15.75 -8.11 16.38
C GLY A 60 -14.49 -8.75 15.86
N GLY A 61 -13.88 -9.60 16.68
CA GLY A 61 -12.63 -10.29 16.37
C GLY A 61 -11.39 -9.43 16.55
N SER A 62 -10.24 -9.92 16.06
CA SER A 62 -8.96 -9.25 16.24
C SER A 62 -8.09 -9.32 14.98
N ILE A 63 -7.26 -8.29 14.81
CA ILE A 63 -6.26 -8.15 13.73
C ILE A 63 -4.90 -8.00 14.41
N LEU A 64 -4.01 -8.97 14.21
CA LEU A 64 -2.67 -8.97 14.79
C LEU A 64 -1.62 -8.80 13.69
N LEU A 65 -0.68 -7.89 13.92
CA LEU A 65 0.51 -7.70 13.08
C LEU A 65 1.75 -7.98 13.93
N ASP A 66 2.50 -9.02 13.56
CA ASP A 66 3.65 -9.55 14.35
C ASP A 66 3.29 -9.84 15.81
N GLY A 67 2.11 -10.43 16.03
CA GLY A 67 1.62 -10.77 17.37
C GLY A 67 1.07 -9.59 18.18
N ILE A 68 1.17 -8.36 17.67
CA ILE A 68 0.61 -7.16 18.32
C ILE A 68 -0.81 -6.96 17.81
N ASP A 69 -1.78 -6.88 18.72
CA ASP A 69 -3.15 -6.54 18.34
C ASP A 69 -3.26 -5.07 17.95
N ILE A 70 -3.70 -4.86 16.70
CA ILE A 70 -3.88 -3.53 16.12
C ILE A 70 -5.36 -3.17 15.92
N SER A 71 -6.30 -4.02 16.33
CA SER A 71 -7.74 -3.88 16.06
C SER A 71 -8.31 -2.52 16.47
N ASN A 72 -7.87 -1.99 17.60
CA ASN A 72 -8.33 -0.72 18.15
C ASN A 72 -7.40 0.46 17.84
N LEU A 73 -6.36 0.25 17.01
CA LEU A 73 -5.46 1.33 16.63
C LEU A 73 -6.04 2.09 15.44
N LYS A 74 -6.03 3.41 15.53
CA LYS A 74 -6.37 4.31 14.41
C LYS A 74 -5.39 4.14 13.25
N GLU A 75 -5.83 4.50 12.04
CA GLU A 75 -5.04 4.40 10.80
C GLU A 75 -3.64 5.02 10.92
N GLU A 76 -3.51 6.20 11.56
CA GLU A 76 -2.23 6.89 11.73
C GLU A 76 -1.23 6.05 12.55
N LYS A 77 -1.74 5.28 13.52
CA LYS A 77 -0.90 4.38 14.33
C LYS A 77 -0.52 3.12 13.57
N ARG A 78 -1.45 2.55 12.79
CA ARG A 78 -1.17 1.39 11.93
C ARG A 78 -0.21 1.75 10.78
N ALA A 79 -0.23 2.99 10.31
CA ALA A 79 0.69 3.48 9.28
C ALA A 79 2.18 3.35 9.63
N PHE A 80 2.54 3.15 10.91
CA PHE A 80 3.92 2.84 11.30
C PHE A 80 4.40 1.47 10.79
N GLY A 81 3.50 0.50 10.66
CA GLY A 81 3.83 -0.85 10.18
C GLY A 81 3.19 -1.22 8.85
N ILE A 82 2.14 -0.51 8.43
CA ILE A 82 1.37 -0.82 7.23
C ILE A 82 1.55 0.31 6.20
N SER A 83 1.81 -0.07 4.96
CA SER A 83 1.73 0.84 3.82
C SER A 83 0.65 0.36 2.85
N LYS A 84 -0.05 1.29 2.21
CA LYS A 84 -1.11 0.98 1.23
C LYS A 84 -0.79 1.69 -0.09
N ILE A 85 -0.91 0.94 -1.19
CA ILE A 85 -0.91 1.47 -2.55
C ILE A 85 -2.33 1.39 -3.07
N HIS A 86 -2.83 2.52 -3.56
CA HIS A 86 -4.20 2.65 -4.04
C HIS A 86 -4.32 2.31 -5.51
N GLN A 87 -5.52 1.97 -5.93
CA GLN A 87 -5.90 1.77 -7.33
C GLN A 87 -5.64 3.03 -8.17
N ASP A 88 -6.02 4.20 -7.64
CA ASP A 88 -5.75 5.49 -8.27
C ASP A 88 -4.32 5.96 -7.92
N PRO A 89 -3.41 6.06 -8.92
CA PRO A 89 -2.04 6.49 -8.69
C PRO A 89 -1.89 7.89 -8.08
N SER A 90 -2.93 8.72 -8.16
CA SER A 90 -2.90 10.09 -7.62
C SER A 90 -3.07 10.14 -6.10
N LYS A 91 -3.65 9.09 -5.49
CA LYS A 91 -3.91 9.05 -4.04
C LYS A 91 -2.66 8.81 -3.19
N GLY A 92 -1.63 8.20 -3.78
CA GLY A 92 -0.37 7.89 -3.07
C GLY A 92 0.69 8.99 -3.14
N VAL A 93 0.44 10.07 -3.88
CA VAL A 93 1.41 11.12 -4.17
C VAL A 93 0.80 12.51 -4.05
N SER A 94 1.63 13.55 -3.89
CA SER A 94 1.21 14.95 -3.95
C SER A 94 1.49 15.51 -5.36
N PRO A 95 0.45 15.77 -6.20
CA PRO A 95 0.66 16.15 -7.60
C PRO A 95 1.38 17.47 -7.80
N SER A 96 1.25 18.41 -6.88
CA SER A 96 1.89 19.74 -6.92
C SER A 96 3.35 19.76 -6.49
N LEU A 97 3.80 18.72 -5.81
CA LEU A 97 5.19 18.56 -5.39
C LEU A 97 6.01 17.85 -6.46
N THR A 98 7.32 18.10 -6.46
CA THR A 98 8.29 17.38 -7.30
C THR A 98 8.47 15.93 -6.83
N ILE A 99 9.12 15.08 -7.65
CA ILE A 99 9.48 13.71 -7.26
C ILE A 99 10.36 13.75 -6.02
N LEU A 100 11.36 14.65 -5.98
CA LEU A 100 12.28 14.76 -4.85
C LEU A 100 11.57 15.18 -3.56
N GLU A 101 10.60 16.08 -3.63
CA GLU A 101 9.80 16.51 -2.48
C GLU A 101 8.90 15.39 -1.99
N ASN A 102 8.21 14.67 -2.89
CA ASN A 102 7.38 13.53 -2.56
C ASN A 102 8.16 12.43 -1.82
N ILE A 103 9.30 11.98 -2.39
CA ILE A 103 10.11 10.93 -1.77
C ILE A 103 10.75 11.41 -0.45
N SER A 104 11.13 12.69 -0.38
CA SER A 104 11.66 13.29 0.86
C SER A 104 10.59 13.33 1.96
N LEU A 105 9.35 13.63 1.62
CA LEU A 105 8.21 13.58 2.55
C LEU A 105 7.96 12.16 3.04
N ALA A 106 7.91 11.19 2.13
CA ALA A 106 7.76 9.77 2.48
C ALA A 106 8.91 9.27 3.39
N SER A 107 10.13 9.75 3.17
CA SER A 107 11.28 9.38 3.99
C SER A 107 11.17 9.84 5.44
N LYS A 108 10.32 10.82 5.72
CA LYS A 108 10.04 11.33 7.08
C LYS A 108 8.82 10.68 7.72
N LYS A 109 8.14 9.76 7.04
CA LYS A 109 7.03 8.99 7.61
C LYS A 109 7.46 8.40 8.96
N CYS A 110 6.62 8.56 9.97
CA CYS A 110 6.84 8.07 11.33
C CYS A 110 8.00 8.75 12.10
N GLU A 111 8.61 9.81 11.58
CA GLU A 111 9.56 10.61 12.33
C GLU A 111 8.83 11.66 13.21
N LYS A 112 9.42 12.01 14.35
CA LYS A 112 8.91 13.11 15.17
C LYS A 112 8.99 14.42 14.38
N PHE A 113 8.05 15.32 14.61
CA PHE A 113 8.07 16.66 14.01
C PHE A 113 9.44 17.34 14.25
N SER A 114 10.00 17.90 13.19
CA SER A 114 11.31 18.55 13.23
C SER A 114 11.32 19.73 12.24
N LEU A 115 11.91 20.84 12.64
CA LEU A 115 12.13 22.03 11.80
C LEU A 115 13.28 21.85 10.79
N LYS A 116 13.85 20.66 10.65
CA LYS A 116 14.88 20.36 9.65
C LYS A 116 14.31 20.48 8.24
N ARG A 117 15.15 20.89 7.29
CA ARG A 117 14.78 20.96 5.86
C ARG A 117 14.19 19.63 5.40
N LEU A 118 13.14 19.69 4.58
CA LEU A 118 12.48 18.51 3.99
C LEU A 118 13.49 17.73 3.14
N ILE A 119 14.14 18.40 2.20
CA ILE A 119 15.15 17.82 1.32
C ILE A 119 16.50 17.81 2.02
N GLN A 120 17.05 16.62 2.21
CA GLN A 120 18.37 16.39 2.78
C GLN A 120 19.32 15.98 1.65
N LYS A 121 20.32 16.83 1.34
CA LYS A 121 21.24 16.62 0.21
C LYS A 121 21.98 15.27 0.26
N ASN A 122 22.31 14.80 1.44
CA ASN A 122 22.96 13.51 1.65
C ASN A 122 22.09 12.29 1.35
N LYS A 123 20.78 12.44 1.21
CA LYS A 123 19.85 11.34 0.84
C LYS A 123 19.52 11.29 -0.65
N ILE A 124 19.91 12.30 -1.42
CA ILE A 124 19.53 12.39 -2.85
C ILE A 124 20.11 11.21 -3.66
N SER A 125 21.36 10.83 -3.39
CA SER A 125 22.01 9.67 -4.06
C SER A 125 21.25 8.36 -3.80
N ASP A 126 20.78 8.18 -2.57
CA ASP A 126 20.02 6.99 -2.18
C ASP A 126 18.65 6.97 -2.89
N PHE A 127 17.99 8.12 -2.98
CA PHE A 127 16.72 8.25 -3.70
C PHE A 127 16.88 7.98 -5.20
N ILE A 128 17.94 8.48 -5.83
CA ILE A 128 18.26 8.18 -7.24
C ILE A 128 18.45 6.67 -7.42
N THR A 129 19.16 6.01 -6.53
CA THR A 129 19.39 4.57 -6.59
C THR A 129 18.08 3.80 -6.50
N LEU A 130 17.19 4.17 -5.57
CA LEU A 130 15.87 3.55 -5.44
C LEU A 130 14.99 3.78 -6.66
N LEU A 131 14.98 5.01 -7.21
CA LEU A 131 14.18 5.33 -8.39
C LEU A 131 14.65 4.58 -9.64
N LYS A 132 15.94 4.28 -9.76
CA LYS A 132 16.48 3.42 -10.85
C LYS A 132 15.95 1.98 -10.79
N GLU A 133 15.58 1.48 -9.61
CA GLU A 133 15.09 0.09 -9.48
C GLU A 133 13.80 -0.17 -10.26
N VAL A 134 12.97 0.86 -10.46
CA VAL A 134 11.72 0.73 -11.21
C VAL A 134 11.89 0.90 -12.72
N ASP A 135 13.04 1.42 -13.18
CA ASP A 135 13.44 1.51 -14.60
C ASP A 135 12.40 2.25 -15.49
N LEU A 136 11.89 3.38 -14.98
CA LEU A 136 10.91 4.26 -15.67
C LEU A 136 11.44 5.69 -15.86
N GLY A 137 12.75 5.90 -15.69
CA GLY A 137 13.41 7.18 -15.88
C GLY A 137 13.08 8.25 -14.84
N LEU A 138 12.55 7.86 -13.68
CA LEU A 138 12.19 8.79 -12.61
C LEU A 138 13.42 9.46 -11.98
N GLU A 139 14.56 8.76 -11.97
CA GLU A 139 15.83 9.24 -11.44
C GLU A 139 16.38 10.48 -12.19
N ASN A 140 15.94 10.67 -13.45
CA ASN A 140 16.33 11.80 -14.28
C ASN A 140 15.34 12.99 -14.20
N LYS A 141 14.28 12.86 -13.38
CA LYS A 141 13.15 13.81 -13.34
C LYS A 141 12.88 14.34 -11.92
N LEU A 142 13.90 14.37 -11.05
CA LEU A 142 13.72 14.69 -9.63
C LEU A 142 12.98 16.01 -9.38
N ASP A 143 13.21 17.03 -10.20
CA ASP A 143 12.61 18.36 -10.09
C ASP A 143 11.28 18.49 -10.86
N THR A 144 10.80 17.40 -11.50
CA THR A 144 9.52 17.40 -12.21
C THR A 144 8.39 17.23 -11.21
N GLN A 145 7.36 18.09 -11.31
CA GLN A 145 6.13 17.95 -10.54
C GLN A 145 5.39 16.67 -10.94
N VAL A 146 4.86 15.96 -9.94
CA VAL A 146 4.23 14.64 -10.13
C VAL A 146 3.00 14.70 -11.06
N LYS A 147 2.29 15.82 -11.13
CA LYS A 147 1.17 16.01 -12.07
C LYS A 147 1.56 15.82 -13.54
N PHE A 148 2.83 16.02 -13.90
CA PHE A 148 3.33 15.86 -15.29
C PHE A 148 3.84 14.43 -15.58
N LEU A 149 3.81 13.54 -14.61
CA LEU A 149 4.18 12.14 -14.80
C LEU A 149 3.05 11.35 -15.47
N SER A 150 3.41 10.30 -16.21
CA SER A 150 2.42 9.30 -16.68
C SER A 150 1.81 8.53 -15.52
N GLY A 151 0.68 7.86 -15.74
CA GLY A 151 0.03 7.00 -14.74
C GLY A 151 0.99 5.95 -14.17
N GLY A 152 1.73 5.26 -15.04
CA GLY A 152 2.73 4.25 -14.62
C GLY A 152 3.89 4.86 -13.83
N GLN A 153 4.38 6.04 -14.22
CA GLN A 153 5.42 6.73 -13.46
C GLN A 153 4.93 7.17 -12.06
N ARG A 154 3.69 7.65 -11.95
CA ARG A 154 3.09 7.97 -10.63
C ARG A 154 2.93 6.72 -9.78
N GLN A 155 2.50 5.61 -10.37
CA GLN A 155 2.34 4.34 -9.65
C GLN A 155 3.70 3.80 -9.17
N ALA A 156 4.74 3.87 -10.01
CA ALA A 156 6.08 3.49 -9.62
C ALA A 156 6.63 4.35 -8.47
N LEU A 157 6.41 5.67 -8.53
CA LEU A 157 6.79 6.57 -7.44
C LEU A 157 6.05 6.21 -6.14
N SER A 158 4.74 5.94 -6.22
CA SER A 158 3.93 5.49 -5.07
C SER A 158 4.48 4.19 -4.49
N LEU A 159 4.88 3.23 -5.33
CA LEU A 159 5.48 1.97 -4.89
C LEU A 159 6.80 2.20 -4.14
N ILE A 160 7.70 3.00 -4.69
CA ILE A 160 8.97 3.35 -4.03
C ILE A 160 8.71 4.04 -2.68
N MET A 161 7.79 5.01 -2.64
CA MET A 161 7.45 5.71 -1.40
C MET A 161 6.85 4.78 -0.35
N ALA A 162 5.97 3.85 -0.74
CA ALA A 162 5.33 2.88 0.16
C ALA A 162 6.33 1.88 0.76
N THR A 163 7.39 1.53 0.01
CA THR A 163 8.40 0.55 0.43
C THR A 163 9.65 1.16 1.07
N LEU A 164 9.81 2.49 1.00
CA LEU A 164 11.00 3.21 1.45
C LEU A 164 11.38 2.94 2.91
N LYS A 165 10.42 2.81 3.79
CA LYS A 165 10.60 2.52 5.24
C LYS A 165 10.40 1.04 5.57
N LYS A 166 10.44 0.15 4.58
CA LYS A 166 10.27 -1.31 4.74
C LYS A 166 9.09 -1.65 5.67
N PRO A 167 7.85 -1.45 5.22
CA PRO A 167 6.68 -1.74 6.05
C PRO A 167 6.65 -3.23 6.41
N LYS A 168 6.05 -3.58 7.55
CA LYS A 168 5.78 -4.96 7.95
C LYS A 168 4.73 -5.62 7.06
N LEU A 169 3.78 -4.81 6.56
CA LEU A 169 2.74 -5.24 5.64
C LEU A 169 2.52 -4.18 4.55
N LEU A 170 2.54 -4.61 3.30
CA LEU A 170 2.20 -3.82 2.13
C LEU A 170 0.85 -4.26 1.58
N LEU A 171 -0.12 -3.35 1.52
CA LEU A 171 -1.43 -3.56 0.92
C LEU A 171 -1.43 -2.98 -0.50
N LEU A 172 -1.75 -3.82 -1.49
CA LEU A 172 -1.80 -3.49 -2.91
C LEU A 172 -3.25 -3.57 -3.41
N ASP A 173 -3.92 -2.42 -3.49
CA ASP A 173 -5.35 -2.34 -3.84
C ASP A 173 -5.50 -2.11 -5.34
N GLU A 174 -5.62 -3.19 -6.12
CA GLU A 174 -5.78 -3.18 -7.60
C GLU A 174 -4.80 -2.20 -8.29
N HIS A 175 -3.59 -2.10 -7.78
CA HIS A 175 -2.64 -1.02 -8.05
C HIS A 175 -2.15 -0.91 -9.50
N THR A 176 -2.54 -1.83 -10.38
CA THR A 176 -2.20 -1.82 -11.81
C THR A 176 -3.42 -1.68 -12.71
N SER A 177 -4.64 -1.74 -12.16
CA SER A 177 -5.88 -1.78 -12.95
C SER A 177 -6.17 -0.51 -13.76
N ALA A 178 -5.68 0.65 -13.30
CA ALA A 178 -5.84 1.94 -13.97
C ALA A 178 -4.76 2.22 -15.05
N LEU A 179 -3.88 1.24 -15.31
CA LEU A 179 -2.77 1.36 -16.27
C LEU A 179 -3.05 0.60 -17.56
N ASP A 180 -2.39 1.01 -18.65
CA ASP A 180 -2.40 0.22 -19.87
C ASP A 180 -1.72 -1.15 -19.66
N PRO A 181 -2.07 -2.19 -20.46
CA PRO A 181 -1.62 -3.57 -20.20
C PRO A 181 -0.09 -3.74 -20.20
N LYS A 182 0.63 -2.97 -21.01
CA LYS A 182 2.10 -3.05 -21.08
C LYS A 182 2.73 -2.47 -19.82
N THR A 183 2.30 -1.29 -19.42
CA THR A 183 2.77 -0.62 -18.18
C THR A 183 2.37 -1.41 -16.94
N SER A 184 1.14 -1.94 -16.90
CA SER A 184 0.65 -2.80 -15.82
C SER A 184 1.58 -3.98 -15.57
N LYS A 185 1.98 -4.70 -16.63
CA LYS A 185 2.91 -5.82 -16.53
C LYS A 185 4.26 -5.41 -15.96
N VAL A 186 4.83 -4.30 -16.44
CA VAL A 186 6.11 -3.78 -15.93
C VAL A 186 6.01 -3.43 -14.45
N ILE A 187 4.97 -2.69 -14.05
CA ILE A 187 4.78 -2.30 -12.64
C ILE A 187 4.60 -3.54 -11.75
N MET A 188 3.85 -4.54 -12.21
CA MET A 188 3.66 -5.79 -11.45
C MET A 188 4.98 -6.54 -11.25
N GLU A 189 5.80 -6.67 -12.29
CA GLU A 189 7.12 -7.30 -12.20
C GLU A 189 8.04 -6.53 -11.23
N LYS A 190 8.07 -5.20 -11.31
CA LYS A 190 8.86 -4.37 -10.40
C LYS A 190 8.36 -4.46 -8.96
N THR A 191 7.04 -4.54 -8.77
CA THR A 191 6.42 -4.75 -7.45
C THR A 191 6.88 -6.07 -6.84
N LYS A 192 6.79 -7.18 -7.59
CA LYS A 192 7.25 -8.51 -7.14
C LYS A 192 8.76 -8.51 -6.81
N GLN A 193 9.59 -7.89 -7.66
CA GLN A 193 11.03 -7.78 -7.43
C GLN A 193 11.35 -7.01 -6.14
N LEU A 194 10.71 -5.87 -5.90
CA LEU A 194 10.91 -5.05 -4.70
C LEU A 194 10.50 -5.77 -3.42
N ILE A 195 9.31 -6.40 -3.43
CA ILE A 195 8.78 -7.16 -2.30
C ILE A 195 9.73 -8.29 -1.93
N ASN A 196 10.17 -9.09 -2.91
CA ASN A 196 11.08 -10.21 -2.71
C ASN A 196 12.47 -9.73 -2.21
N LYS A 197 13.04 -8.70 -2.83
CA LYS A 197 14.34 -8.13 -2.45
C LYS A 197 14.35 -7.63 -1.02
N GLN A 198 13.28 -6.96 -0.61
CA GLN A 198 13.16 -6.37 0.72
C GLN A 198 12.54 -7.32 1.75
N ARG A 199 12.06 -8.51 1.33
CA ARG A 199 11.35 -9.49 2.17
C ARG A 199 10.14 -8.86 2.89
N ILE A 200 9.34 -8.07 2.15
CA ILE A 200 8.12 -7.45 2.68
C ILE A 200 6.98 -8.45 2.61
N THR A 201 6.20 -8.58 3.67
CA THR A 201 4.91 -9.29 3.62
C THR A 201 3.92 -8.44 2.83
N ALA A 202 3.28 -9.00 1.81
CA ALA A 202 2.37 -8.24 0.97
C ALA A 202 1.04 -8.96 0.75
N LEU A 203 -0.03 -8.18 0.78
CA LEU A 203 -1.38 -8.62 0.46
C LEU A 203 -1.88 -7.80 -0.73
N MET A 204 -2.23 -8.46 -1.82
CA MET A 204 -2.72 -7.83 -3.04
C MET A 204 -4.18 -8.20 -3.27
N VAL A 205 -5.00 -7.22 -3.60
CA VAL A 205 -6.33 -7.42 -4.17
C VAL A 205 -6.23 -7.29 -5.68
N SER A 206 -6.75 -8.28 -6.41
CA SER A 206 -6.91 -8.23 -7.86
C SER A 206 -8.20 -8.92 -8.27
N HIS A 207 -8.77 -8.48 -9.37
CA HIS A 207 -9.84 -9.18 -10.08
C HIS A 207 -9.30 -9.98 -11.28
N ASN A 208 -8.00 -9.85 -11.57
CA ASN A 208 -7.33 -10.52 -12.68
C ASN A 208 -6.44 -11.66 -12.17
N LEU A 209 -6.77 -12.89 -12.52
CA LEU A 209 -6.00 -14.09 -12.17
C LEU A 209 -4.55 -14.04 -12.67
N ARG A 210 -4.30 -13.37 -13.80
CA ARG A 210 -2.94 -13.26 -14.38
C ARG A 210 -1.99 -12.42 -13.52
N ASP A 211 -2.53 -11.51 -12.71
CA ASP A 211 -1.72 -10.69 -11.80
C ASP A 211 -1.30 -11.47 -10.55
N ALA A 212 -2.01 -12.57 -10.26
CA ALA A 212 -1.80 -13.40 -9.07
C ALA A 212 -0.78 -14.54 -9.27
N ILE A 213 -0.43 -14.84 -10.52
CA ILE A 213 0.55 -15.85 -10.92
C ILE A 213 1.85 -15.14 -11.34
#